data_807ace7862f5db84bf4e77eb831216fe
#
_entry.id   807ace7862f5db84bf4e77eb831216fe
#
_cell.length_a   1.000
_cell.length_b   1.000
_cell.length_c   1.000
_cell.angle_alpha   90.00
_cell.angle_beta   90.00
_cell.angle_gamma   90.00
#
_symmetry.space_group_name_H-M   'P 1'
#
loop_
_entity.id
_entity.type
_entity.pdbx_description
1 polymer ?
#
loop_
_entity_poly.entity_id
_entity_poly.type
_entity_poly.pdbx_seq_one_letter_code
_entity_poly.pdbx_strand_id
1 'polypeptide(L)'
;FEGNYLIQSRSLGDSLIVSYLGYTTQSKALAQQVEQTINFQLWPTAFELGTFVFEAGENPAFEIIRRASAKRKEFDKRSLEAYETKNYTKIEIDIDNLSEDFRQRKSVRSVTSVLDSIKQLTNDEGEKILPVFFSETVSKFYYRNSPELRKEVIEKTKVTGVGITDGSTTSQITGSLFQEYNFYKNWLRILEKDFISPIADGWKTYYDYDLLDSVMVGNDFCYKLQVYPRREQDLAFTGTIWIKKE
;
A
#
# COMPACT_ATOMS: atom_id res chain seq x y z
N PHE A 1 -19.23 -6.46 5.31
CA PHE A 1 -19.01 -5.02 5.50
C PHE A 1 -20.35 -4.32 5.43
N GLU A 2 -20.81 -3.66 6.52
CA GLU A 2 -22.10 -2.96 6.54
C GLU A 2 -21.98 -1.51 6.05
N GLY A 3 -20.80 -1.07 5.63
CA GLY A 3 -20.57 0.27 5.11
C GLY A 3 -20.63 1.41 6.14
N ASN A 4 -20.65 1.08 7.42
CA ASN A 4 -20.69 2.09 8.49
C ASN A 4 -19.28 2.66 8.74
N TYR A 5 -19.20 3.97 8.98
CA TYR A 5 -17.95 4.67 9.31
C TYR A 5 -18.21 5.70 10.42
N LEU A 6 -17.17 6.03 11.18
CA LEU A 6 -17.15 7.09 12.17
C LEU A 6 -15.88 7.91 12.01
N ILE A 7 -16.02 9.22 11.84
CA ILE A 7 -14.92 10.16 11.73
C ILE A 7 -15.04 11.19 12.88
N GLN A 8 -13.99 11.31 13.66
CA GLN A 8 -13.88 12.36 14.68
C GLN A 8 -12.76 13.32 14.28
N SER A 9 -13.05 14.60 14.20
CA SER A 9 -12.09 15.65 13.88
C SER A 9 -12.21 16.84 14.83
N ARG A 10 -11.07 17.44 15.16
CA ARG A 10 -11.01 18.67 15.96
C ARG A 10 -11.12 19.94 15.10
N SER A 11 -10.93 19.82 13.81
CA SER A 11 -11.17 20.89 12.83
C SER A 11 -12.03 20.34 11.71
N LEU A 12 -13.15 21.00 11.46
CA LEU A 12 -14.01 20.67 10.32
C LEU A 12 -13.39 21.24 9.05
N GLY A 13 -13.20 20.37 8.05
CA GLY A 13 -13.01 20.81 6.68
C GLY A 13 -14.35 21.23 6.08
N ASP A 14 -14.31 21.81 4.90
CA ASP A 14 -15.52 22.27 4.22
C ASP A 14 -16.34 21.12 3.60
N SER A 15 -15.72 19.97 3.38
CA SER A 15 -16.37 18.83 2.74
C SER A 15 -15.78 17.47 3.18
N LEU A 16 -16.61 16.44 3.09
CA LEU A 16 -16.21 15.04 3.21
C LEU A 16 -16.19 14.41 1.83
N ILE A 17 -15.05 13.84 1.46
CA ILE A 17 -14.83 13.20 0.17
C ILE A 17 -14.75 11.69 0.40
N VAL A 18 -15.50 10.92 -0.39
CA VAL A 18 -15.47 9.46 -0.41
C VAL A 18 -15.04 8.98 -1.79
N SER A 19 -14.03 8.15 -1.84
CA SER A 19 -13.58 7.49 -3.05
C SER A 19 -13.39 6.00 -2.81
N TYR A 20 -13.75 5.19 -3.78
CA TYR A 20 -13.51 3.76 -3.79
C TYR A 20 -13.15 3.31 -5.21
N LEU A 21 -12.25 2.35 -5.31
CA LEU A 21 -11.75 1.87 -6.60
C LEU A 21 -12.90 1.31 -7.47
N GLY A 22 -13.03 1.79 -8.70
CA GLY A 22 -14.12 1.40 -9.60
C GLY A 22 -15.45 2.13 -9.36
N TYR A 23 -15.47 3.14 -8.50
CA TYR A 23 -16.65 3.96 -8.22
C TYR A 23 -16.39 5.44 -8.42
N THR A 24 -17.43 6.20 -8.73
CA THR A 24 -17.34 7.65 -8.85
C THR A 24 -17.08 8.28 -7.48
N THR A 25 -16.01 9.06 -7.39
CA THR A 25 -15.70 9.85 -6.19
C THR A 25 -16.82 10.85 -5.90
N GLN A 26 -17.28 10.90 -4.66
CA GLN A 26 -18.30 11.86 -4.23
C GLN A 26 -17.78 12.77 -3.14
N SER A 27 -18.26 14.02 -3.16
CA SER A 27 -17.98 15.00 -2.12
C SER A 27 -19.29 15.60 -1.62
N LYS A 28 -19.43 15.72 -0.29
CA LYS A 28 -20.55 16.39 0.36
C LYS A 28 -20.03 17.46 1.32
N ALA A 29 -20.62 18.65 1.23
CA ALA A 29 -20.31 19.74 2.15
C ALA A 29 -20.68 19.36 3.60
N LEU A 30 -19.83 19.76 4.54
CA LEU A 30 -20.05 19.58 5.96
C LEU A 30 -20.81 20.77 6.53
N ALA A 31 -21.87 20.52 7.30
CA ALA A 31 -22.52 21.54 8.08
C ALA A 31 -21.69 21.83 9.35
N GLN A 32 -21.73 23.07 9.83
CA GLN A 32 -21.10 23.46 11.10
C GLN A 32 -21.93 22.95 12.29
N GLN A 33 -22.00 21.64 12.44
CA GLN A 33 -22.71 20.96 13.53
C GLN A 33 -21.76 20.05 14.29
N VAL A 34 -22.02 19.85 15.58
CA VAL A 34 -21.18 19.02 16.45
C VAL A 34 -21.24 17.55 16.03
N GLU A 35 -22.38 17.10 15.53
CA GLU A 35 -22.59 15.72 15.07
C GLU A 35 -23.50 15.73 13.85
N GLN A 36 -23.15 14.94 12.84
CA GLN A 36 -23.94 14.80 11.62
C GLN A 36 -23.78 13.41 11.01
N THR A 37 -24.85 12.89 10.45
CA THR A 37 -24.84 11.64 9.71
C THR A 37 -24.85 11.95 8.22
N ILE A 38 -23.82 11.46 7.49
CA ILE A 38 -23.69 11.67 6.06
C ILE A 38 -23.62 10.32 5.37
N ASN A 39 -24.62 10.02 4.54
CA ASN A 39 -24.66 8.81 3.76
C ASN A 39 -24.17 9.09 2.33
N PHE A 40 -23.35 8.18 1.80
CA PHE A 40 -22.90 8.20 0.41
C PHE A 40 -23.45 7.00 -0.34
N GLN A 41 -23.87 7.21 -1.57
CA GLN A 41 -24.21 6.15 -2.50
C GLN A 41 -23.23 6.24 -3.65
N LEU A 42 -22.26 5.35 -3.67
CA LEU A 42 -21.26 5.31 -4.73
C LEU A 42 -21.82 4.55 -5.95
N TRP A 43 -21.65 5.12 -7.12
CA TRP A 43 -22.07 4.52 -8.39
C TRP A 43 -20.87 3.85 -9.04
N PRO A 44 -20.99 2.57 -9.48
CA PRO A 44 -19.93 1.96 -10.26
C PRO A 44 -19.63 2.80 -11.50
N THR A 45 -18.37 3.03 -11.76
CA THR A 45 -17.93 3.67 -12.99
C THR A 45 -17.74 2.57 -14.04
N ALA A 46 -18.76 2.36 -14.87
CA ALA A 46 -18.62 1.51 -16.04
C ALA A 46 -17.90 2.31 -17.13
N PHE A 47 -16.65 1.99 -17.40
CA PHE A 47 -15.97 2.43 -18.60
C PHE A 47 -16.11 1.33 -19.65
N GLU A 48 -16.67 1.66 -20.78
CA GLU A 48 -16.52 0.80 -21.96
C GLU A 48 -15.04 0.71 -22.27
N LEU A 49 -14.48 -0.51 -22.17
CA LEU A 49 -13.19 -0.83 -22.74
C LEU A 49 -13.24 -0.45 -24.22
N GLY A 50 -12.53 0.60 -24.61
CA GLY A 50 -12.32 0.87 -26.02
C GLY A 50 -11.82 -0.43 -26.65
N THR A 51 -12.45 -0.84 -27.76
CA THR A 51 -12.14 -2.10 -28.46
C THR A 51 -10.64 -2.17 -28.69
N PHE A 52 -9.93 -2.97 -27.90
CA PHE A 52 -8.55 -3.31 -28.20
C PHE A 52 -8.60 -4.38 -29.29
N VAL A 53 -8.21 -4.01 -30.49
CA VAL A 53 -7.95 -4.99 -31.53
C VAL A 53 -6.60 -5.63 -31.19
N PHE A 54 -6.64 -6.82 -30.61
CA PHE A 54 -5.44 -7.62 -30.41
C PHE A 54 -5.15 -8.40 -31.67
N GLU A 55 -4.00 -8.21 -32.25
CA GLU A 55 -3.48 -9.16 -33.22
C GLU A 55 -3.25 -10.48 -32.48
N ALA A 56 -3.70 -11.59 -33.08
CA ALA A 56 -3.55 -12.91 -32.50
C ALA A 56 -2.06 -13.21 -32.29
N GLY A 57 -1.61 -13.20 -31.03
CA GLY A 57 -0.23 -13.62 -30.70
C GLY A 57 0.43 -12.95 -29.51
N GLU A 58 0.18 -11.70 -29.16
CA GLU A 58 0.84 -11.08 -28.02
C GLU A 58 -0.18 -10.69 -26.91
N ASN A 59 0.19 -10.98 -25.66
CA ASN A 59 -0.62 -10.59 -24.50
C ASN A 59 -0.75 -9.06 -24.43
N PRO A 60 -1.98 -8.50 -24.39
CA PRO A 60 -2.24 -7.06 -24.37
C PRO A 60 -1.55 -6.34 -23.20
N ALA A 61 -1.40 -7.01 -22.07
CA ALA A 61 -0.70 -6.47 -20.92
C ALA A 61 0.77 -6.13 -21.23
N PHE A 62 1.41 -6.86 -22.17
CA PHE A 62 2.81 -6.65 -22.48
C PHE A 62 3.09 -5.28 -23.13
N GLU A 63 2.18 -4.78 -23.95
CA GLU A 63 2.32 -3.43 -24.51
C GLU A 63 2.21 -2.35 -23.43
N ILE A 64 1.28 -2.51 -22.49
CA ILE A 64 1.12 -1.59 -21.37
C ILE A 64 2.39 -1.56 -20.51
N ILE A 65 2.92 -2.74 -20.16
CA ILE A 65 4.14 -2.86 -19.36
C ILE A 65 5.36 -2.32 -20.13
N ARG A 66 5.48 -2.59 -21.42
CA ARG A 66 6.57 -2.07 -22.26
C ARG A 66 6.61 -0.54 -22.21
N ARG A 67 5.46 0.12 -22.36
CA ARG A 67 5.34 1.57 -22.29
C ARG A 67 5.65 2.10 -20.89
N ALA A 68 5.12 1.46 -19.84
CA ALA A 68 5.42 1.83 -18.48
C ALA A 68 6.91 1.68 -18.13
N SER A 69 7.53 0.58 -18.56
CA SER A 69 8.98 0.34 -18.40
C SER A 69 9.82 1.39 -19.12
N ALA A 70 9.46 1.75 -20.35
CA ALA A 70 10.18 2.77 -21.12
C ALA A 70 10.15 4.16 -20.45
N LYS A 71 9.02 4.51 -19.82
CA LYS A 71 8.82 5.82 -19.18
C LYS A 71 9.24 5.87 -17.70
N ARG A 72 9.62 4.75 -17.09
CA ARG A 72 9.89 4.68 -15.65
C ARG A 72 10.91 5.71 -15.14
N LYS A 73 11.94 6.05 -15.93
CA LYS A 73 12.94 7.05 -15.56
C LYS A 73 12.37 8.47 -15.51
N GLU A 74 11.38 8.75 -16.34
CA GLU A 74 10.68 10.04 -16.38
C GLU A 74 9.81 10.21 -15.13
N PHE A 75 9.14 9.15 -14.71
CA PHE A 75 8.21 9.17 -13.56
C PHE A 75 8.87 8.85 -12.22
N ASP A 76 10.15 8.46 -12.20
CA ASP A 76 10.87 8.30 -10.93
C ASP A 76 11.04 9.67 -10.25
N LYS A 77 10.39 9.86 -9.11
CA LYS A 77 10.49 11.09 -8.33
C LYS A 77 11.93 11.50 -7.99
N ARG A 78 12.88 10.55 -8.02
CA ARG A 78 14.30 10.83 -7.81
C ARG A 78 14.98 11.52 -8.99
N SER A 79 14.32 11.61 -10.15
CA SER A 79 14.75 12.46 -11.26
C SER A 79 14.51 13.95 -11.01
N LEU A 80 13.64 14.28 -10.05
CA LEU A 80 13.39 15.66 -9.64
C LEU A 80 14.62 16.24 -8.93
N GLU A 81 14.82 17.55 -9.09
CA GLU A 81 15.89 18.27 -8.40
C GLU A 81 15.75 18.17 -6.87
N ALA A 82 14.54 18.34 -6.38
CA ALA A 82 14.18 18.14 -4.98
C ALA A 82 12.68 17.84 -4.84
N TYR A 83 12.31 17.16 -3.76
CA TYR A 83 10.92 16.96 -3.38
C TYR A 83 10.74 16.79 -1.87
N GLU A 84 9.54 17.07 -1.41
CA GLU A 84 9.05 16.78 -0.06
C GLU A 84 7.82 15.87 -0.16
N THR A 85 7.74 14.87 0.71
CA THR A 85 6.56 14.01 0.84
C THR A 85 6.18 13.83 2.30
N LYS A 86 4.88 13.76 2.55
CA LYS A 86 4.35 13.30 3.83
C LYS A 86 3.99 11.83 3.68
N ASN A 87 4.63 11.00 4.50
CA ASN A 87 4.47 9.55 4.45
C ASN A 87 3.65 9.09 5.67
N TYR A 88 2.74 8.18 5.43
CA TYR A 88 2.13 7.35 6.46
C TYR A 88 2.53 5.91 6.21
N THR A 89 3.15 5.30 7.19
CA THR A 89 3.59 3.90 7.13
C THR A 89 2.93 3.12 8.24
N LYS A 90 2.24 2.05 7.87
CA LYS A 90 1.73 1.04 8.79
C LYS A 90 2.47 -0.27 8.55
N ILE A 91 3.00 -0.85 9.62
CA ILE A 91 3.64 -2.16 9.60
C ILE A 91 2.92 -3.03 10.62
N GLU A 92 2.49 -4.18 10.18
CA GLU A 92 1.86 -5.20 10.99
C GLU A 92 2.56 -6.52 10.71
N ILE A 93 2.98 -7.20 11.76
CA ILE A 93 3.60 -8.53 11.67
C ILE A 93 2.75 -9.46 12.53
N ASP A 94 2.17 -10.43 11.87
CA ASP A 94 1.31 -11.42 12.48
C ASP A 94 1.99 -12.79 12.46
N ILE A 95 1.65 -13.63 13.40
CA ILE A 95 2.01 -15.04 13.40
C ILE A 95 0.72 -15.84 13.29
N ASP A 96 0.65 -16.68 12.30
CA ASP A 96 -0.41 -17.65 12.09
C ASP A 96 -0.07 -19.01 12.72
N ASN A 97 -1.05 -19.90 12.77
CA ASN A 97 -0.89 -21.30 13.17
C ASN A 97 -0.19 -21.54 14.52
N LEU A 98 -0.51 -20.72 15.53
CA LEU A 98 0.07 -20.82 16.87
C LEU A 98 -0.61 -21.90 17.69
N SER A 99 0.20 -22.76 18.35
CA SER A 99 -0.31 -23.69 19.36
C SER A 99 -0.94 -22.95 20.55
N GLU A 100 -1.98 -23.55 21.15
CA GLU A 100 -2.63 -23.00 22.36
C GLU A 100 -1.65 -22.78 23.51
N ASP A 101 -0.63 -23.63 23.66
CA ASP A 101 0.42 -23.49 24.68
C ASP A 101 1.27 -22.24 24.51
N PHE A 102 1.51 -21.81 23.25
CA PHE A 102 2.23 -20.58 23.00
C PHE A 102 1.38 -19.35 23.35
N ARG A 103 0.08 -19.38 23.07
CA ARG A 103 -0.86 -18.29 23.41
C ARG A 103 -0.96 -18.05 24.91
N GLN A 104 -0.74 -19.08 25.73
CA GLN A 104 -0.84 -19.00 27.21
C GLN A 104 0.41 -18.42 27.87
N ARG A 105 1.51 -18.20 27.17
CA ARG A 105 2.73 -17.59 27.73
C ARG A 105 2.47 -16.17 28.23
N LYS A 106 3.01 -15.82 29.39
CA LYS A 106 2.79 -14.49 30.04
C LYS A 106 3.12 -13.30 29.12
N SER A 107 4.20 -13.41 28.33
CA SER A 107 4.63 -12.38 27.38
C SER A 107 3.67 -12.17 26.21
N VAL A 108 2.94 -13.22 25.83
CA VAL A 108 1.92 -13.19 24.77
C VAL A 108 0.60 -12.67 25.33
N ARG A 109 0.22 -13.08 26.54
CA ARG A 109 -1.03 -12.65 27.21
C ARG A 109 -1.09 -11.14 27.46
N SER A 110 0.04 -10.50 27.74
CA SER A 110 0.04 -9.03 27.94
C SER A 110 -0.27 -8.25 26.66
N VAL A 111 0.01 -8.83 25.50
CA VAL A 111 -0.31 -8.23 24.19
C VAL A 111 -1.71 -8.62 23.75
N THR A 112 -2.10 -9.89 23.94
CA THR A 112 -3.46 -10.33 23.62
C THR A 112 -4.52 -9.63 24.46
N SER A 113 -4.26 -9.28 25.72
CA SER A 113 -5.21 -8.53 26.54
C SER A 113 -5.49 -7.10 26.04
N VAL A 114 -4.52 -6.49 25.37
CA VAL A 114 -4.71 -5.20 24.68
C VAL A 114 -5.44 -5.39 23.34
N LEU A 115 -5.26 -6.53 22.71
CA LEU A 115 -5.82 -6.89 21.40
C LEU A 115 -7.18 -7.60 21.48
N ASP A 116 -7.50 -8.23 22.62
CA ASP A 116 -8.83 -8.82 22.90
C ASP A 116 -9.95 -7.76 22.93
N SER A 117 -9.56 -6.48 23.02
CA SER A 117 -10.46 -5.34 22.80
C SER A 117 -10.69 -5.04 21.31
N ILE A 118 -9.88 -5.61 20.43
CA ILE A 118 -9.99 -5.53 18.99
C ILE A 118 -10.48 -6.89 18.50
N LYS A 119 -11.66 -6.94 17.88
CA LYS A 119 -12.32 -8.13 17.31
C LYS A 119 -11.30 -9.20 16.86
N GLN A 120 -11.62 -10.48 17.09
CA GLN A 120 -10.83 -11.63 16.65
C GLN A 120 -10.27 -11.36 15.25
N LEU A 121 -8.95 -11.12 15.19
CA LEU A 121 -8.28 -10.87 13.93
C LEU A 121 -8.16 -12.22 13.21
N THR A 122 -8.76 -12.28 12.05
CA THR A 122 -8.62 -13.39 11.12
C THR A 122 -7.96 -12.85 9.85
N ASN A 123 -7.10 -13.66 9.24
CA ASN A 123 -6.59 -13.37 7.89
C ASN A 123 -7.72 -13.49 6.85
N ASP A 124 -7.41 -13.18 5.60
CA ASP A 124 -8.36 -13.27 4.48
C ASP A 124 -8.90 -14.71 4.26
N GLU A 125 -8.22 -15.71 4.82
CA GLU A 125 -8.59 -17.14 4.77
C GLU A 125 -9.46 -17.57 5.97
N GLY A 126 -9.73 -16.65 6.90
CA GLY A 126 -10.54 -16.89 8.10
C GLY A 126 -9.77 -17.56 9.26
N GLU A 127 -8.46 -17.68 9.16
CA GLU A 127 -7.61 -18.25 10.22
C GLU A 127 -7.29 -17.20 11.29
N LYS A 128 -7.21 -17.66 12.55
CA LYS A 128 -6.88 -16.78 13.68
C LYS A 128 -5.41 -16.42 13.64
N ILE A 129 -5.13 -15.11 13.48
CA ILE A 129 -3.78 -14.54 13.55
C ILE A 129 -3.51 -13.90 14.91
N LEU A 130 -2.24 -13.89 15.32
CA LEU A 130 -1.77 -13.14 16.48
C LEU A 130 -0.83 -12.04 16.02
N PRO A 131 -1.24 -10.76 16.08
CA PRO A 131 -0.34 -9.66 15.80
C PRO A 131 0.73 -9.59 16.90
N VAL A 132 1.98 -9.73 16.50
CA VAL A 132 3.14 -9.67 17.40
C VAL A 132 3.84 -8.33 17.34
N PHE A 133 3.63 -7.57 16.29
CA PHE A 133 4.18 -6.24 16.11
C PHE A 133 3.24 -5.37 15.27
N PHE A 134 3.05 -4.17 15.73
CA PHE A 134 2.26 -3.15 15.04
C PHE A 134 2.97 -1.80 15.16
N SER A 135 3.14 -1.12 14.05
CA SER A 135 3.71 0.23 14.01
C SER A 135 2.93 1.12 13.05
N GLU A 136 2.61 2.31 13.49
CA GLU A 136 2.09 3.39 12.66
C GLU A 136 3.00 4.60 12.79
N THR A 137 3.43 5.17 11.67
CA THR A 137 4.31 6.32 11.66
C THR A 137 3.86 7.33 10.61
N VAL A 138 3.89 8.59 11.01
CA VAL A 138 3.73 9.74 10.12
C VAL A 138 5.05 10.48 10.08
N SER A 139 5.61 10.64 8.89
CA SER A 139 6.88 11.34 8.68
C SER A 139 6.82 12.31 7.51
N LYS A 140 7.73 13.27 7.52
CA LYS A 140 8.08 14.09 6.36
C LYS A 140 9.42 13.65 5.82
N PHE A 141 9.45 13.35 4.54
CA PHE A 141 10.66 12.96 3.83
C PHE A 141 11.07 14.05 2.86
N TYR A 142 12.33 14.44 2.93
CA TYR A 142 12.95 15.45 2.08
C TYR A 142 14.05 14.80 1.25
N TYR A 143 14.04 15.09 -0.03
CA TYR A 143 15.06 14.62 -0.97
C TYR A 143 15.59 15.78 -1.80
N ARG A 144 16.88 15.77 -2.07
CA ARG A 144 17.58 16.65 -3.02
C ARG A 144 18.57 15.81 -3.81
N ASN A 145 18.59 16.00 -5.13
CA ASN A 145 19.41 15.20 -6.05
C ASN A 145 20.88 15.66 -6.07
N SER A 146 21.14 16.98 -6.04
CA SER A 146 22.51 17.50 -6.16
C SER A 146 22.85 18.56 -5.11
N PRO A 147 23.82 18.31 -4.18
CA PRO A 147 24.33 17.00 -3.81
C PRO A 147 23.20 16.11 -3.26
N GLU A 148 23.32 14.79 -3.44
CA GLU A 148 22.29 13.88 -2.95
C GLU A 148 22.18 13.95 -1.43
N LEU A 149 21.05 14.39 -0.94
CA LEU A 149 20.72 14.49 0.47
C LEU A 149 19.33 13.92 0.73
N ARG A 150 19.21 13.20 1.83
CA ARG A 150 17.95 12.63 2.32
C ARG A 150 17.79 12.98 3.79
N LYS A 151 16.59 13.38 4.16
CA LYS A 151 16.24 13.64 5.55
C LYS A 151 14.83 13.17 5.79
N GLU A 152 14.63 12.41 6.83
CA GLU A 152 13.31 12.05 7.32
C GLU A 152 13.09 12.66 8.71
N VAL A 153 11.93 13.23 8.90
CA VAL A 153 11.48 13.80 10.17
C VAL A 153 10.22 13.07 10.60
N ILE A 154 10.34 12.27 11.64
CA ILE A 154 9.20 11.56 12.22
C ILE A 154 8.37 12.56 13.01
N GLU A 155 7.13 12.79 12.58
CA GLU A 155 6.17 13.68 13.26
C GLU A 155 5.42 12.94 14.37
N LYS A 156 5.01 11.70 14.10
CA LYS A 156 4.26 10.87 15.05
C LYS A 156 4.61 9.40 14.82
N THR A 157 4.75 8.65 15.89
CA THR A 157 4.88 7.20 15.82
C THR A 157 4.13 6.55 16.97
N LYS A 158 3.51 5.40 16.68
CA LYS A 158 2.93 4.50 17.67
C LYS A 158 3.44 3.10 17.38
N VAL A 159 4.04 2.47 18.36
CA VAL A 159 4.55 1.10 18.24
C VAL A 159 4.00 0.27 19.38
N THR A 160 3.54 -0.93 19.07
CA THR A 160 3.07 -1.92 20.03
C THR A 160 3.60 -3.27 19.60
N GLY A 161 4.11 -4.07 20.50
CA GLY A 161 4.62 -5.39 20.14
C GLY A 161 4.97 -6.24 21.35
N VAL A 162 5.10 -7.53 21.11
CA VAL A 162 5.51 -8.51 22.12
C VAL A 162 6.95 -8.22 22.56
N GLY A 163 7.17 -7.97 23.85
CA GLY A 163 8.50 -7.71 24.41
C GLY A 163 9.04 -6.29 24.19
N ILE A 164 8.25 -5.38 23.60
CA ILE A 164 8.61 -3.96 23.47
C ILE A 164 8.15 -3.23 24.73
N THR A 165 9.08 -2.92 25.62
CA THR A 165 8.79 -2.33 26.94
C THR A 165 9.31 -0.89 27.08
N ASP A 166 10.17 -0.43 26.19
CA ASP A 166 10.76 0.89 26.28
C ASP A 166 10.88 1.63 24.93
N GLY A 167 11.05 2.96 24.99
CA GLY A 167 11.14 3.80 23.81
C GLY A 167 12.46 3.67 23.03
N SER A 168 13.53 3.14 23.61
CA SER A 168 14.82 2.99 22.94
C SER A 168 14.77 1.86 21.91
N THR A 169 14.20 0.73 22.29
CA THR A 169 13.92 -0.41 21.40
C THR A 169 12.97 0.01 20.27
N THR A 170 11.96 0.80 20.59
CA THR A 170 11.02 1.37 19.62
C THR A 170 11.74 2.19 18.55
N SER A 171 12.67 3.06 18.93
CA SER A 171 13.39 3.93 18.00
C SER A 171 14.31 3.14 17.07
N GLN A 172 14.97 2.10 17.57
CA GLN A 172 15.83 1.23 16.75
C GLN A 172 15.04 0.43 15.73
N ILE A 173 13.93 -0.18 16.14
CA ILE A 173 13.04 -0.95 15.25
C ILE A 173 12.45 -0.01 14.20
N THR A 174 11.94 1.14 14.60
CA THR A 174 11.32 2.10 13.70
C THR A 174 12.32 2.56 12.63
N GLY A 175 13.56 2.90 13.02
CA GLY A 175 14.58 3.34 12.06
C GLY A 175 15.00 2.28 11.04
N SER A 176 14.93 0.99 11.39
CA SER A 176 15.27 -0.11 10.47
C SER A 176 14.14 -0.52 9.52
N LEU A 177 12.88 -0.19 9.85
CA LEU A 177 11.70 -0.58 9.08
C LEU A 177 11.31 0.42 7.99
N PHE A 178 11.90 1.62 7.99
CA PHE A 178 11.65 2.61 6.95
C PHE A 178 12.42 2.27 5.69
N GLN A 179 11.78 1.53 4.80
CA GLN A 179 12.29 1.29 3.45
C GLN A 179 11.41 2.01 2.43
N GLU A 180 12.03 2.85 1.62
CA GLU A 180 11.39 3.44 0.47
C GLU A 180 11.45 2.45 -0.70
N TYR A 181 10.32 1.83 -1.02
CA TYR A 181 10.22 0.96 -2.18
C TYR A 181 10.00 1.78 -3.45
N ASN A 182 11.00 1.78 -4.33
CA ASN A 182 10.94 2.49 -5.60
C ASN A 182 10.84 1.50 -6.76
N PHE A 183 9.61 1.21 -7.20
CA PHE A 183 9.34 0.28 -8.32
C PHE A 183 9.83 0.79 -9.69
N TYR A 184 10.20 2.06 -9.83
CA TYR A 184 10.83 2.58 -11.04
C TYR A 184 12.29 2.15 -11.22
N LYS A 185 12.92 1.58 -10.18
CA LYS A 185 14.22 0.90 -10.28
C LYS A 185 14.06 -0.52 -10.80
N ASN A 186 15.13 -1.10 -11.36
CA ASN A 186 15.12 -2.50 -11.76
C ASN A 186 15.02 -3.45 -10.57
N TRP A 187 15.70 -3.12 -9.49
CA TRP A 187 15.82 -3.95 -8.31
C TRP A 187 15.42 -3.18 -7.06
N LEU A 188 14.65 -3.86 -6.21
CA LEU A 188 14.28 -3.37 -4.89
C LEU A 188 14.91 -4.28 -3.85
N ARG A 189 15.67 -3.68 -2.93
CA ARG A 189 16.28 -4.43 -1.84
C ARG A 189 15.32 -4.54 -0.67
N ILE A 190 14.93 -5.77 -0.33
CA ILE A 190 13.99 -6.09 0.75
C ILE A 190 14.63 -7.19 1.60
N LEU A 191 14.81 -6.95 2.91
CA LEU A 191 15.43 -7.89 3.83
C LEU A 191 16.74 -8.49 3.27
N GLU A 192 17.61 -7.61 2.75
CA GLU A 192 18.91 -7.94 2.16
C GLU A 192 18.88 -8.77 0.88
N LYS A 193 17.70 -9.03 0.32
CA LYS A 193 17.50 -9.70 -0.98
C LYS A 193 17.06 -8.70 -2.04
N ASP A 194 17.51 -8.91 -3.27
CA ASP A 194 17.16 -8.04 -4.38
C ASP A 194 15.99 -8.65 -5.17
N PHE A 195 14.85 -7.95 -5.15
CA PHE A 195 13.64 -8.31 -5.89
C PHE A 195 13.56 -7.51 -7.17
N ILE A 196 13.24 -8.17 -8.28
CA ILE A 196 13.05 -7.49 -9.56
C ILE A 196 11.72 -6.74 -9.59
N SER A 197 11.75 -5.50 -10.12
CA SER A 197 10.53 -4.71 -10.31
C SER A 197 9.64 -5.28 -11.42
N PRO A 198 8.31 -5.24 -11.27
CA PRO A 198 7.39 -5.61 -12.34
C PRO A 198 7.50 -4.78 -13.61
N ILE A 199 8.08 -3.59 -13.53
CA ILE A 199 8.32 -2.71 -14.69
C ILE A 199 9.81 -2.54 -15.00
N ALA A 200 10.68 -3.46 -14.54
CA ALA A 200 12.11 -3.45 -14.82
C ALA A 200 12.39 -3.60 -16.33
N ASP A 201 13.61 -3.26 -16.77
CA ASP A 201 14.01 -3.47 -18.18
C ASP A 201 13.88 -4.93 -18.62
N GLY A 202 14.16 -5.87 -17.73
CA GLY A 202 14.08 -7.32 -17.99
C GLY A 202 12.75 -7.98 -17.63
N TRP A 203 11.68 -7.23 -17.41
CA TRP A 203 10.40 -7.74 -16.91
C TRP A 203 9.90 -9.00 -17.65
N LYS A 204 10.03 -9.04 -18.95
CA LYS A 204 9.55 -10.15 -19.81
C LYS A 204 10.19 -11.51 -19.48
N THR A 205 11.37 -11.52 -18.86
CA THR A 205 12.05 -12.73 -18.42
C THR A 205 11.51 -13.26 -17.11
N TYR A 206 11.03 -12.38 -16.26
CA TYR A 206 10.66 -12.70 -14.87
C TYR A 206 9.16 -12.76 -14.61
N TYR A 207 8.36 -12.04 -15.40
CA TYR A 207 6.94 -11.85 -15.13
C TYR A 207 6.04 -12.24 -16.29
N ASP A 208 4.86 -12.72 -15.93
CA ASP A 208 3.67 -12.74 -16.75
C ASP A 208 2.61 -11.79 -16.17
N TYR A 209 1.70 -11.34 -17.02
CA TYR A 209 0.68 -10.34 -16.68
C TYR A 209 -0.64 -10.70 -17.32
N ASP A 210 -1.73 -10.45 -16.59
CA ASP A 210 -3.07 -10.47 -17.13
C ASP A 210 -3.70 -9.08 -17.03
N LEU A 211 -4.24 -8.59 -18.14
CA LEU A 211 -5.05 -7.39 -18.14
C LEU A 211 -6.44 -7.76 -17.61
N LEU A 212 -6.73 -7.34 -16.37
CA LEU A 212 -7.99 -7.65 -15.71
C LEU A 212 -9.10 -6.69 -16.11
N ASP A 213 -8.80 -5.38 -16.11
CA ASP A 213 -9.80 -4.33 -16.27
C ASP A 213 -9.15 -2.98 -16.58
N SER A 214 -9.99 -1.97 -16.77
CA SER A 214 -9.62 -0.57 -16.83
C SER A 214 -10.51 0.23 -15.90
N VAL A 215 -9.92 0.91 -14.93
CA VAL A 215 -10.64 1.54 -13.83
C VAL A 215 -10.18 2.98 -13.60
N MET A 216 -11.03 3.79 -12.99
CA MET A 216 -10.64 5.12 -12.50
C MET A 216 -9.98 4.98 -11.13
N VAL A 217 -8.79 5.56 -10.98
CA VAL A 217 -8.08 5.73 -9.71
C VAL A 217 -7.99 7.22 -9.45
N GLY A 218 -8.82 7.73 -8.55
CA GLY A 218 -9.01 9.18 -8.43
C GLY A 218 -9.59 9.77 -9.72
N ASN A 219 -8.84 10.65 -10.35
CA ASN A 219 -9.22 11.29 -11.63
C ASN A 219 -8.53 10.67 -12.85
N ASP A 220 -7.71 9.65 -12.64
CA ASP A 220 -6.91 9.05 -13.69
C ASP A 220 -7.49 7.71 -14.15
N PHE A 221 -7.60 7.54 -15.46
CA PHE A 221 -7.95 6.25 -16.06
C PHE A 221 -6.72 5.32 -16.02
N CYS A 222 -6.87 4.15 -15.43
CA CYS A 222 -5.79 3.20 -15.21
C CYS A 222 -6.14 1.82 -15.74
N TYR A 223 -5.15 1.14 -16.31
CA TYR A 223 -5.20 -0.29 -16.56
C TYR A 223 -4.92 -1.06 -15.28
N LYS A 224 -5.78 -2.01 -14.95
CA LYS A 224 -5.61 -2.92 -13.81
C LYS A 224 -5.01 -4.23 -14.31
N LEU A 225 -3.81 -4.55 -13.86
CA LEU A 225 -3.08 -5.74 -14.27
C LEU A 225 -2.78 -6.63 -13.09
N GLN A 226 -2.99 -7.93 -13.24
CA GLN A 226 -2.42 -8.94 -12.36
C GLN A 226 -0.99 -9.23 -12.79
N VAL A 227 -0.09 -9.33 -11.81
CA VAL A 227 1.34 -9.60 -12.00
C VAL A 227 1.69 -10.85 -11.24
N TYR A 228 2.44 -11.73 -11.86
CA TYR A 228 2.96 -12.94 -11.22
C TYR A 228 4.29 -13.39 -11.84
N PRO A 229 5.20 -13.96 -11.02
CA PRO A 229 6.48 -14.44 -11.52
C PRO A 229 6.30 -15.65 -12.42
N ARG A 230 7.13 -15.75 -13.46
CA ARG A 230 7.18 -16.93 -14.36
C ARG A 230 7.69 -18.17 -13.67
N ARG A 231 8.51 -18.01 -12.64
CA ARG A 231 9.13 -19.11 -11.90
C ARG A 231 9.00 -18.82 -10.41
N GLU A 232 8.54 -19.76 -9.64
CA GLU A 232 8.32 -19.62 -8.20
C GLU A 232 9.59 -19.30 -7.40
N GLN A 233 10.78 -19.72 -7.90
CA GLN A 233 12.05 -19.47 -7.25
C GLN A 233 12.59 -18.03 -7.47
N ASP A 234 12.02 -17.27 -8.38
CA ASP A 234 12.48 -15.91 -8.64
C ASP A 234 12.07 -14.98 -7.49
N LEU A 235 13.00 -14.13 -7.06
CA LEU A 235 12.69 -13.05 -6.11
C LEU A 235 11.92 -11.95 -6.85
N ALA A 236 10.62 -12.13 -6.92
CA ALA A 236 9.70 -11.32 -7.70
C ALA A 236 8.40 -11.06 -6.92
N PHE A 237 7.60 -10.14 -7.39
CA PHE A 237 6.36 -9.73 -6.76
C PHE A 237 5.16 -10.43 -7.39
N THR A 238 4.16 -10.73 -6.57
CA THR A 238 2.83 -11.12 -7.01
C THR A 238 1.82 -10.09 -6.52
N GLY A 239 0.86 -9.73 -7.35
CA GLY A 239 -0.19 -8.80 -6.93
C GLY A 239 -0.82 -8.05 -8.09
N THR A 240 -1.54 -6.99 -7.76
CA THR A 240 -2.21 -6.14 -8.73
C THR A 240 -1.52 -4.80 -8.83
N ILE A 241 -1.30 -4.31 -10.06
CA ILE A 241 -0.77 -2.98 -10.33
C ILE A 241 -1.76 -2.19 -11.20
N TRP A 242 -1.75 -0.87 -11.01
CA TRP A 242 -2.53 0.07 -11.80
C TRP A 242 -1.58 0.98 -12.55
N ILE A 243 -1.70 0.99 -13.87
CA ILE A 243 -0.88 1.81 -14.75
C ILE A 243 -1.77 2.83 -15.42
N LYS A 244 -1.48 4.11 -15.17
CA LYS A 244 -2.22 5.22 -15.76
C LYS A 244 -2.11 5.17 -17.28
N LYS A 245 -3.26 5.32 -17.94
CA LYS A 245 -3.32 5.60 -19.38
C LYS A 245 -2.89 7.06 -19.60
N GLU A 246 -2.05 7.29 -20.60
CA GLU A 246 -1.61 8.63 -21.00
C GLU A 246 -2.75 9.51 -21.47
#